data_2bc76d7a9e0bbc58c0145292dc13f9b9
#
_entry.id   2bc76d7a9e0bbc58c0145292dc13f9b9
#
_cell.length_a   1.000
_cell.length_b   1.000
_cell.length_c   1.000
_cell.angle_alpha   90.00
_cell.angle_beta   90.00
_cell.angle_gamma   90.00
#
_symmetry.space_group_name_H-M   'P 1'
#
loop_
_entity.id
_entity.type
_entity.pdbx_description
1 polymer ?
#
loop_
_entity_poly.entity_id
_entity_poly.type
_entity_poly.pdbx_seq_one_letter_code
_entity_poly.pdbx_strand_id
1 'polypeptide(L)'
;MTKTEGMPAAKATQPFHLLWVEDDPALSAWLADSLADDGWPVLVAHDRLQALQALEPAVPKNQACVAILDMGLPPSPSLPDEGLKLLAHLVREWPLLKAIVLTGQHDQAVGQQAVRLGAFDFLAKPVSLQTLRQALQRASWFALRDQELLAQGSLHLSLSAQLNEGPREVGDGVAEQLIRHVLNICGFNVTVAARTLGLEREQLYYHMKKFGIQRPPGAAEAAADAPGKRA
;
A
#
# COMPACT_ATOMS: atom_id res chain seq x y z
N MET A 1 -5.73 -19.15 39.28
CA MET A 1 -4.42 -18.70 38.78
C MET A 1 -4.33 -19.16 37.35
N THR A 2 -4.87 -18.37 36.43
CA THR A 2 -4.84 -18.63 34.97
C THR A 2 -3.62 -17.91 34.40
N LYS A 3 -2.65 -18.70 33.91
CA LYS A 3 -1.49 -18.22 33.16
C LYS A 3 -1.97 -17.58 31.85
N THR A 4 -1.74 -16.29 31.70
CA THR A 4 -1.81 -15.59 30.44
C THR A 4 -0.61 -16.08 29.61
N GLU A 5 -0.84 -16.97 28.66
CA GLU A 5 0.18 -17.34 27.67
C GLU A 5 0.44 -16.12 26.78
N GLY A 6 1.63 -15.56 26.92
CA GLY A 6 2.12 -14.50 26.04
C GLY A 6 2.17 -15.01 24.60
N MET A 7 1.56 -14.27 23.68
CA MET A 7 1.71 -14.50 22.24
C MET A 7 3.20 -14.57 21.91
N PRO A 8 3.64 -15.56 21.11
CA PRO A 8 5.03 -15.61 20.69
C PRO A 8 5.31 -14.39 19.81
N ALA A 9 6.34 -13.63 20.15
CA ALA A 9 6.91 -12.63 19.28
C ALA A 9 7.37 -13.36 18.00
N ALA A 10 6.64 -13.21 16.92
CA ALA A 10 7.00 -13.74 15.62
C ALA A 10 8.34 -13.11 15.22
N LYS A 11 9.40 -13.90 15.23
CA LYS A 11 10.67 -13.53 14.61
C LYS A 11 10.40 -13.32 13.12
N ALA A 12 10.33 -12.06 12.71
CA ALA A 12 10.23 -11.68 11.32
C ALA A 12 11.48 -12.19 10.59
N THR A 13 11.34 -13.21 9.76
CA THR A 13 12.42 -13.81 8.97
C THR A 13 12.67 -13.07 7.64
N GLN A 14 11.96 -11.96 7.38
CA GLN A 14 12.22 -11.08 6.22
C GLN A 14 12.17 -9.62 6.68
N PRO A 15 12.97 -8.71 6.09
CA PRO A 15 12.97 -7.32 6.48
C PRO A 15 11.61 -6.71 6.13
N PHE A 16 10.80 -6.48 7.15
CA PHE A 16 9.54 -5.77 7.03
C PHE A 16 9.86 -4.28 6.97
N HIS A 17 9.54 -3.61 5.86
CA HIS A 17 9.86 -2.20 5.68
C HIS A 17 8.78 -1.29 6.26
N LEU A 18 9.20 -0.25 6.95
CA LEU A 18 8.37 0.83 7.43
C LEU A 18 8.76 2.12 6.68
N LEU A 19 7.85 2.70 5.94
CA LEU A 19 8.00 4.05 5.38
C LEU A 19 7.46 5.06 6.39
N TRP A 20 8.28 6.02 6.78
CA TRP A 20 7.88 7.16 7.61
C TRP A 20 7.99 8.45 6.81
N VAL A 21 6.86 9.17 6.64
CA VAL A 21 6.82 10.43 5.88
C VAL A 21 6.36 11.56 6.80
N GLU A 22 7.27 12.48 7.07
CA GLU A 22 7.10 13.61 7.99
C GLU A 22 8.02 14.73 7.55
N ASP A 23 7.53 15.97 7.47
CA ASP A 23 8.27 17.10 6.99
C ASP A 23 9.24 17.71 8.03
N ASP A 24 9.03 17.42 9.33
CA ASP A 24 9.97 17.80 10.39
C ASP A 24 11.14 16.79 10.49
N PRO A 25 12.38 17.19 10.12
CA PRO A 25 13.53 16.29 10.17
C PRO A 25 13.91 15.85 11.59
N ALA A 26 13.68 16.68 12.61
CA ALA A 26 14.02 16.36 13.98
C ALA A 26 13.06 15.31 14.55
N LEU A 27 11.76 15.47 14.28
CA LEU A 27 10.74 14.47 14.64
C LEU A 27 10.99 13.16 13.90
N SER A 28 11.31 13.23 12.60
CA SER A 28 11.61 12.08 11.78
C SER A 28 12.80 11.28 12.30
N ALA A 29 13.91 11.94 12.64
CA ALA A 29 15.09 11.28 13.18
C ALA A 29 14.80 10.61 14.52
N TRP A 30 14.16 11.33 15.44
CA TRP A 30 13.81 10.79 16.76
C TRP A 30 12.92 9.56 16.67
N LEU A 31 11.93 9.58 15.79
CA LEU A 31 11.01 8.46 15.65
C LEU A 31 11.68 7.27 14.95
N ALA A 32 12.48 7.53 13.91
CA ALA A 32 13.22 6.47 13.22
C ALA A 32 14.14 5.72 14.19
N ASP A 33 14.88 6.45 15.03
CA ASP A 33 15.73 5.84 16.07
C ASP A 33 14.91 5.01 17.06
N SER A 34 13.79 5.58 17.56
CA SER A 34 12.90 4.91 18.51
C SER A 34 12.28 3.62 17.96
N LEU A 35 12.02 3.56 16.67
CA LEU A 35 11.46 2.38 16.00
C LEU A 35 12.54 1.40 15.55
N ALA A 36 13.75 1.88 15.22
CA ALA A 36 14.90 1.03 14.93
C ALA A 36 15.30 0.18 16.14
N ASP A 37 15.20 0.74 17.36
CA ASP A 37 15.39 0.00 18.62
C ASP A 37 14.40 -1.13 18.78
N ASP A 38 13.21 -1.00 18.22
CA ASP A 38 12.17 -2.07 18.18
C ASP A 38 12.40 -3.08 17.03
N GLY A 39 13.46 -2.90 16.22
CA GLY A 39 13.80 -3.77 15.10
C GLY A 39 13.10 -3.45 13.78
N TRP A 40 12.54 -2.24 13.63
CA TRP A 40 11.93 -1.80 12.38
C TRP A 40 12.95 -1.14 11.46
N PRO A 41 13.19 -1.65 10.25
CA PRO A 41 13.97 -0.91 9.23
C PRO A 41 13.10 0.22 8.68
N VAL A 42 13.46 1.46 9.04
CA VAL A 42 12.68 2.65 8.70
C VAL A 42 13.26 3.33 7.46
N LEU A 43 12.42 3.53 6.45
CA LEU A 43 12.68 4.41 5.31
C LEU A 43 12.08 5.78 5.64
N VAL A 44 12.91 6.81 5.75
CA VAL A 44 12.47 8.18 6.08
C VAL A 44 12.34 9.01 4.82
N ALA A 45 11.29 9.80 4.73
CA ALA A 45 11.07 10.77 3.66
C ALA A 45 10.41 12.04 4.23
N HIS A 46 10.68 13.20 3.62
CA HIS A 46 10.19 14.49 4.10
C HIS A 46 9.15 15.11 3.16
N ASP A 47 8.91 14.50 2.02
CA ASP A 47 7.89 14.91 1.07
C ASP A 47 7.42 13.70 0.22
N ARG A 48 6.40 13.94 -0.61
CA ARG A 48 5.82 12.92 -1.46
C ARG A 48 6.80 12.31 -2.46
N LEU A 49 7.68 13.13 -3.05
CA LEU A 49 8.63 12.67 -4.06
C LEU A 49 9.69 11.77 -3.44
N GLN A 50 10.27 12.19 -2.31
CA GLN A 50 11.24 11.41 -1.55
C GLN A 50 10.64 10.08 -1.09
N ALA A 51 9.37 10.07 -0.63
CA ALA A 51 8.68 8.87 -0.23
C ALA A 51 8.63 7.82 -1.35
N LEU A 52 8.27 8.24 -2.57
CA LEU A 52 8.23 7.34 -3.73
C LEU A 52 9.64 6.89 -4.14
N GLN A 53 10.62 7.78 -4.15
CA GLN A 53 12.02 7.46 -4.48
C GLN A 53 12.64 6.48 -3.49
N ALA A 54 12.30 6.56 -2.20
CA ALA A 54 12.77 5.64 -1.18
C ALA A 54 12.07 4.27 -1.26
N LEU A 55 10.77 4.26 -1.52
CA LEU A 55 9.98 3.03 -1.47
C LEU A 55 10.15 2.16 -2.73
N GLU A 56 10.16 2.76 -3.94
CA GLU A 56 10.22 2.01 -5.20
C GLU A 56 11.39 1.01 -5.31
N PRO A 57 12.65 1.38 -4.99
CA PRO A 57 13.76 0.44 -5.05
C PRO A 57 13.82 -0.53 -3.86
N ALA A 58 13.23 -0.15 -2.72
CA ALA A 58 13.37 -0.89 -1.47
C ALA A 58 12.30 -1.95 -1.26
N VAL A 59 11.08 -1.73 -1.76
CA VAL A 59 9.92 -2.57 -1.45
C VAL A 59 9.23 -3.05 -2.73
N PRO A 60 9.39 -4.34 -3.07
CA PRO A 60 8.63 -4.95 -4.16
C PRO A 60 7.12 -4.83 -3.97
N LYS A 61 6.36 -4.70 -5.06
CA LYS A 61 4.90 -4.53 -5.02
C LYS A 61 4.14 -5.71 -4.38
N ASN A 62 4.75 -6.88 -4.32
CA ASN A 62 4.21 -8.09 -3.70
C ASN A 62 4.75 -8.35 -2.29
N GLN A 63 5.41 -7.38 -1.67
CA GLN A 63 5.93 -7.47 -0.31
C GLN A 63 5.07 -6.67 0.66
N ALA A 64 4.82 -7.25 1.84
CA ALA A 64 4.15 -6.56 2.94
C ALA A 64 5.00 -5.40 3.46
N CYS A 65 4.39 -4.24 3.64
CA CYS A 65 5.01 -3.07 4.25
C CYS A 65 3.97 -2.20 4.95
N VAL A 66 4.43 -1.30 5.81
CA VAL A 66 3.59 -0.28 6.45
C VAL A 66 4.12 1.09 6.09
N ALA A 67 3.23 2.04 5.89
CA ALA A 67 3.56 3.46 5.79
C ALA A 67 2.89 4.24 6.90
N ILE A 68 3.61 5.17 7.52
CA ILE A 68 3.05 6.22 8.37
C ILE A 68 3.19 7.52 7.62
N LEU A 69 2.09 8.22 7.44
CA LEU A 69 2.02 9.42 6.59
C LEU A 69 1.51 10.59 7.40
N ASP A 70 2.32 11.64 7.52
CA ASP A 70 1.76 12.94 7.89
C ASP A 70 0.94 13.50 6.72
N MET A 71 -0.17 14.14 7.04
CA MET A 71 -0.99 14.80 6.03
C MET A 71 -0.45 16.17 5.65
N GLY A 72 0.27 16.87 6.55
CA GLY A 72 0.85 18.17 6.33
C GLY A 72 2.21 18.11 5.61
N LEU A 73 2.23 17.77 4.32
CA LEU A 73 3.48 17.66 3.56
C LEU A 73 3.74 18.88 2.66
N PRO A 74 5.03 19.23 2.39
CA PRO A 74 5.40 20.24 1.42
C PRO A 74 4.82 19.93 0.01
N PRO A 75 4.53 20.97 -0.81
CA PRO A 75 4.79 22.40 -0.59
C PRO A 75 3.74 23.15 0.26
N SER A 76 2.70 22.49 0.72
CA SER A 76 1.60 23.13 1.46
C SER A 76 1.30 22.42 2.77
N PRO A 77 2.18 22.51 3.80
CA PRO A 77 2.03 21.75 5.06
C PRO A 77 0.74 22.04 5.85
N SER A 78 0.09 23.19 5.59
CA SER A 78 -1.20 23.53 6.20
C SER A 78 -2.40 22.84 5.54
N LEU A 79 -2.21 22.15 4.41
CA LEU A 79 -3.25 21.46 3.65
C LEU A 79 -2.92 19.96 3.55
N PRO A 80 -3.94 19.08 3.59
CA PRO A 80 -3.70 17.63 3.54
C PRO A 80 -3.47 17.09 2.12
N ASP A 81 -3.47 17.95 1.11
CA ASP A 81 -3.55 17.55 -0.30
C ASP A 81 -2.40 16.64 -0.73
N GLU A 82 -1.17 16.95 -0.35
CA GLU A 82 0.00 16.14 -0.74
C GLU A 82 0.03 14.81 0.00
N GLY A 83 -0.35 14.78 1.27
CA GLY A 83 -0.49 13.55 2.05
C GLY A 83 -1.58 12.64 1.47
N LEU A 84 -2.74 13.20 1.11
CA LEU A 84 -3.84 12.44 0.48
C LEU A 84 -3.48 11.93 -0.93
N LYS A 85 -2.76 12.73 -1.73
CA LYS A 85 -2.22 12.28 -3.04
C LYS A 85 -1.21 11.15 -2.88
N LEU A 86 -0.32 11.25 -1.89
CA LEU A 86 0.63 10.18 -1.59
C LEU A 86 -0.10 8.91 -1.16
N LEU A 87 -1.02 9.00 -0.22
CA LEU A 87 -1.84 7.89 0.24
C LEU A 87 -2.53 7.17 -0.93
N ALA A 88 -3.25 7.93 -1.77
CA ALA A 88 -3.97 7.37 -2.92
C ALA A 88 -3.01 6.66 -3.90
N HIS A 89 -1.81 7.22 -4.10
CA HIS A 89 -0.79 6.61 -4.94
C HIS A 89 -0.27 5.31 -4.33
N LEU A 90 0.10 5.32 -3.04
CA LEU A 90 0.65 4.15 -2.35
C LEU A 90 -0.34 2.99 -2.30
N VAL A 91 -1.60 3.24 -1.93
CA VAL A 91 -2.65 2.20 -1.87
C VAL A 91 -2.90 1.59 -3.25
N ARG A 92 -2.82 2.39 -4.32
CA ARG A 92 -3.00 1.92 -5.69
C ARG A 92 -1.85 1.06 -6.18
N GLU A 93 -0.61 1.47 -5.89
CA GLU A 93 0.60 0.85 -6.47
C GLU A 93 1.17 -0.28 -5.61
N TRP A 94 0.96 -0.27 -4.29
CA TRP A 94 1.41 -1.30 -3.34
C TRP A 94 0.23 -1.97 -2.65
N PRO A 95 -0.34 -3.05 -3.23
CA PRO A 95 -1.56 -3.70 -2.72
C PRO A 95 -1.45 -4.23 -1.29
N LEU A 96 -0.24 -4.61 -0.87
CA LEU A 96 0.02 -5.17 0.45
C LEU A 96 0.45 -4.11 1.48
N LEU A 97 0.55 -2.83 1.08
CA LEU A 97 0.88 -1.74 1.98
C LEU A 97 -0.32 -1.42 2.88
N LYS A 98 -0.04 -1.22 4.17
CA LYS A 98 -0.99 -0.67 5.14
C LYS A 98 -0.56 0.73 5.53
N ALA A 99 -1.34 1.74 5.15
CA ALA A 99 -1.06 3.13 5.47
C ALA A 99 -1.75 3.56 6.76
N ILE A 100 -0.98 4.08 7.72
CA ILE A 100 -1.47 4.77 8.91
C ILE A 100 -1.28 6.27 8.69
N VAL A 101 -2.34 7.04 8.83
CA VAL A 101 -2.34 8.47 8.56
C VAL A 101 -2.31 9.25 9.88
N LEU A 102 -1.45 10.25 9.98
CA LEU A 102 -1.42 11.18 11.10
C LEU A 102 -2.13 12.48 10.70
N THR A 103 -3.14 12.89 11.48
CA THR A 103 -3.95 14.09 11.23
C THR A 103 -3.89 15.06 12.40
N GLY A 104 -4.14 16.36 12.15
CA GLY A 104 -4.30 17.34 13.22
C GLY A 104 -5.54 17.04 14.09
N GLN A 105 -5.56 17.56 15.33
CA GLN A 105 -6.64 17.31 16.31
C GLN A 105 -8.05 17.71 15.83
N HIS A 106 -8.16 18.64 14.90
CA HIS A 106 -9.44 19.13 14.41
C HIS A 106 -9.79 18.63 13.00
N ASP A 107 -8.97 17.73 12.42
CA ASP A 107 -9.07 17.28 11.04
C ASP A 107 -9.75 15.90 10.89
N GLN A 108 -10.80 15.65 11.69
CA GLN A 108 -11.55 14.41 11.60
C GLN A 108 -12.07 14.14 10.18
N ALA A 109 -12.40 15.17 9.43
CA ALA A 109 -12.82 15.06 8.03
C ALA A 109 -11.69 14.51 7.14
N VAL A 110 -10.43 14.92 7.39
CA VAL A 110 -9.24 14.41 6.67
C VAL A 110 -9.02 12.95 6.99
N GLY A 111 -9.15 12.54 8.27
CA GLY A 111 -9.06 11.14 8.67
C GLY A 111 -10.12 10.27 7.97
N GLN A 112 -11.36 10.73 7.91
CA GLN A 112 -12.44 10.03 7.19
C GLN A 112 -12.17 9.95 5.69
N GLN A 113 -11.63 11.02 5.09
CA GLN A 113 -11.24 11.03 3.68
C GLN A 113 -10.09 10.04 3.42
N ALA A 114 -9.10 9.98 4.30
CA ALA A 114 -8.00 9.03 4.22
C ALA A 114 -8.50 7.57 4.24
N VAL A 115 -9.45 7.24 5.13
CA VAL A 115 -10.08 5.91 5.17
C VAL A 115 -10.80 5.58 3.86
N ARG A 116 -11.53 6.54 3.28
CA ARG A 116 -12.18 6.34 1.96
C ARG A 116 -11.16 6.10 0.84
N LEU A 117 -9.96 6.67 0.93
CA LEU A 117 -8.87 6.44 0.00
C LEU A 117 -8.10 5.14 0.26
N GLY A 118 -8.47 4.37 1.29
CA GLY A 118 -7.88 3.08 1.61
C GLY A 118 -6.81 3.12 2.70
N ALA A 119 -6.73 4.17 3.53
CA ALA A 119 -5.91 4.13 4.73
C ALA A 119 -6.36 2.98 5.63
N PHE A 120 -5.39 2.27 6.21
CA PHE A 120 -5.63 1.19 7.17
C PHE A 120 -6.13 1.72 8.51
N ASP A 121 -5.55 2.85 8.95
CA ASP A 121 -5.91 3.50 10.21
C ASP A 121 -5.57 5.00 10.13
N PHE A 122 -6.14 5.80 11.04
CA PHE A 122 -5.73 7.18 11.24
C PHE A 122 -5.62 7.52 12.72
N LEU A 123 -4.64 8.35 13.07
CA LEU A 123 -4.34 8.77 14.43
C LEU A 123 -4.28 10.29 14.50
N ALA A 124 -4.93 10.89 15.50
CA ALA A 124 -4.88 12.34 15.71
C ALA A 124 -3.58 12.75 16.44
N LYS A 125 -2.87 13.75 15.94
CA LYS A 125 -1.73 14.38 16.61
C LYS A 125 -2.23 15.20 17.82
N PRO A 126 -1.53 15.21 18.99
CA PRO A 126 -0.29 14.48 19.26
C PRO A 126 -0.54 12.97 19.53
N VAL A 127 0.28 12.13 18.92
CA VAL A 127 0.21 10.67 19.11
C VAL A 127 1.33 10.20 20.04
N SER A 128 1.00 9.35 21.00
CA SER A 128 2.02 8.72 21.85
C SER A 128 2.77 7.63 21.08
N LEU A 129 4.05 7.43 21.41
CA LEU A 129 4.85 6.35 20.83
C LEU A 129 4.21 4.97 21.08
N GLN A 130 3.56 4.78 22.24
CA GLN A 130 2.85 3.55 22.57
C GLN A 130 1.65 3.32 21.63
N THR A 131 0.84 4.35 21.38
CA THR A 131 -0.30 4.27 20.44
C THR A 131 0.19 3.96 19.03
N LEU A 132 1.28 4.60 18.61
CA LEU A 132 1.88 4.38 17.30
C LEU A 132 2.40 2.95 17.16
N ARG A 133 3.11 2.42 18.17
CA ARG A 133 3.57 1.02 18.20
C ARG A 133 2.42 0.02 18.09
N GLN A 134 1.32 0.26 18.78
CA GLN A 134 0.13 -0.61 18.69
C GLN A 134 -0.50 -0.57 17.28
N ALA A 135 -0.59 0.60 16.67
CA ALA A 135 -1.09 0.73 15.31
C ALA A 135 -0.17 0.02 14.29
N LEU A 136 1.15 0.20 14.43
CA LEU A 136 2.15 -0.50 13.63
C LEU A 136 2.05 -2.02 13.74
N GLN A 137 1.93 -2.55 14.96
CA GLN A 137 1.78 -3.98 15.18
C GLN A 137 0.53 -4.53 14.50
N ARG A 138 -0.61 -3.83 14.61
CA ARG A 138 -1.83 -4.22 13.88
C ARG A 138 -1.63 -4.18 12.37
N ALA A 139 -1.12 -3.07 11.85
CA ALA A 139 -0.91 -2.89 10.42
C ALA A 139 0.04 -3.94 9.83
N SER A 140 1.15 -4.23 10.51
CA SER A 140 2.12 -5.25 10.08
C SER A 140 1.52 -6.64 10.07
N TRP A 141 0.75 -6.99 11.09
CA TRP A 141 0.07 -8.29 11.15
C TRP A 141 -0.88 -8.48 9.97
N PHE A 142 -1.68 -7.46 9.64
CA PHE A 142 -2.59 -7.50 8.49
C PHE A 142 -1.85 -7.53 7.16
N ALA A 143 -0.77 -6.75 7.02
CA ALA A 143 0.04 -6.75 5.79
C ALA A 143 0.68 -8.13 5.53
N LEU A 144 1.23 -8.76 6.56
CA LEU A 144 1.78 -10.12 6.48
C LEU A 144 0.71 -11.16 6.17
N ARG A 145 -0.46 -11.03 6.79
CA ARG A 145 -1.59 -11.91 6.51
C ARG A 145 -2.06 -11.82 5.06
N ASP A 146 -2.16 -10.60 4.53
CA ASP A 146 -2.52 -10.39 3.11
C ASP A 146 -1.44 -10.96 2.18
N GLN A 147 -0.16 -10.87 2.54
CA GLN A 147 0.93 -11.49 1.79
C GLN A 147 0.84 -13.03 1.78
N GLU A 148 0.49 -13.64 2.91
CA GLU A 148 0.26 -15.09 2.99
C GLU A 148 -0.94 -15.51 2.12
N LEU A 149 -2.05 -14.77 2.16
CA LEU A 149 -3.21 -15.03 1.31
C LEU A 149 -2.84 -14.92 -0.18
N LEU A 150 -2.04 -13.93 -0.54
CA LEU A 150 -1.56 -13.77 -1.91
C LEU A 150 -0.71 -14.97 -2.35
N ALA A 151 0.17 -15.47 -1.48
CA ALA A 151 0.96 -16.68 -1.75
C ALA A 151 0.09 -17.93 -1.94
N GLN A 152 -1.11 -17.95 -1.36
CA GLN A 152 -2.13 -19.00 -1.53
C GLN A 152 -3.05 -18.75 -2.74
N GLY A 153 -2.78 -17.73 -3.57
CA GLY A 153 -3.59 -17.37 -4.73
C GLY A 153 -4.86 -16.58 -4.41
N SER A 154 -4.96 -16.01 -3.20
CA SER A 154 -6.08 -15.17 -2.76
C SER A 154 -5.62 -13.73 -2.59
N LEU A 155 -6.46 -12.77 -3.00
CA LEU A 155 -6.19 -11.34 -2.83
C LEU A 155 -7.35 -10.71 -2.04
N HIS A 156 -7.00 -9.97 -0.99
CA HIS A 156 -7.97 -9.18 -0.24
C HIS A 156 -8.12 -7.80 -0.89
N LEU A 157 -9.35 -7.46 -1.28
CA LEU A 157 -9.71 -6.16 -1.84
C LEU A 157 -10.64 -5.43 -0.87
N SER A 158 -10.35 -4.16 -0.61
CA SER A 158 -11.24 -3.27 0.14
C SER A 158 -12.21 -2.61 -0.84
N LEU A 159 -13.51 -2.82 -0.63
CA LEU A 159 -14.56 -2.22 -1.45
C LEU A 159 -15.18 -1.03 -0.73
N SER A 160 -15.17 0.14 -1.38
CA SER A 160 -15.95 1.31 -0.99
C SER A 160 -16.88 1.68 -2.15
N ALA A 161 -18.18 1.63 -1.92
CA ALA A 161 -19.19 2.01 -2.91
C ALA A 161 -20.00 3.20 -2.41
N GLN A 162 -20.34 4.13 -3.30
CA GLN A 162 -21.30 5.18 -2.99
C GLN A 162 -22.71 4.64 -3.22
N LEU A 163 -23.67 5.01 -2.35
CA LEU A 163 -25.04 4.51 -2.43
C LEU A 163 -25.79 4.95 -3.70
N ASN A 164 -25.27 5.94 -4.43
CA ASN A 164 -25.78 6.40 -5.72
C ASN A 164 -25.11 5.74 -6.93
N GLU A 165 -24.12 4.88 -6.72
CA GLU A 165 -23.49 4.08 -7.76
C GLU A 165 -24.32 2.83 -8.02
N GLY A 166 -24.54 2.51 -9.30
CA GLY A 166 -25.22 1.29 -9.69
C GLY A 166 -24.31 0.06 -9.51
N PRO A 167 -24.89 -1.16 -9.45
CA PRO A 167 -24.10 -2.40 -9.29
C PRO A 167 -23.05 -2.59 -10.39
N ARG A 168 -23.26 -2.01 -11.58
CA ARG A 168 -22.33 -2.10 -12.70
C ARG A 168 -21.08 -1.23 -12.47
N GLU A 169 -21.28 0.01 -12.02
CA GLU A 169 -20.19 0.93 -11.71
C GLU A 169 -19.32 0.37 -10.56
N VAL A 170 -19.97 -0.13 -9.51
CA VAL A 170 -19.29 -0.80 -8.39
C VAL A 170 -18.51 -2.02 -8.90
N GLY A 171 -19.11 -2.85 -9.76
CA GLY A 171 -18.44 -4.00 -10.36
C GLY A 171 -17.25 -3.64 -11.22
N ASP A 172 -17.35 -2.57 -12.00
CA ASP A 172 -16.25 -2.06 -12.82
C ASP A 172 -15.10 -1.54 -11.93
N GLY A 173 -15.39 -0.85 -10.83
CA GLY A 173 -14.39 -0.39 -9.86
C GLY A 173 -13.64 -1.54 -9.19
N VAL A 174 -14.34 -2.60 -8.78
CA VAL A 174 -13.72 -3.82 -8.23
C VAL A 174 -12.84 -4.52 -9.26
N ALA A 175 -13.33 -4.64 -10.50
CA ALA A 175 -12.57 -5.25 -11.59
C ALA A 175 -11.31 -4.45 -11.91
N GLU A 176 -11.40 -3.11 -11.94
CA GLU A 176 -10.24 -2.24 -12.12
C GLU A 176 -9.21 -2.44 -11.01
N GLN A 177 -9.64 -2.41 -9.74
CA GLN A 177 -8.76 -2.59 -8.60
C GLN A 177 -8.05 -3.95 -8.63
N LEU A 178 -8.78 -5.03 -8.89
CA LEU A 178 -8.22 -6.37 -9.03
C LEU A 178 -7.16 -6.45 -10.12
N ILE A 179 -7.47 -5.93 -11.31
CA ILE A 179 -6.56 -5.97 -12.47
C ILE A 179 -5.30 -5.16 -12.19
N ARG A 180 -5.42 -3.94 -11.62
CA ARG A 180 -4.26 -3.12 -11.24
C ARG A 180 -3.38 -3.84 -10.23
N HIS A 181 -3.97 -4.42 -9.18
CA HIS A 181 -3.21 -5.13 -8.16
C HIS A 181 -2.46 -6.32 -8.74
N VAL A 182 -3.12 -7.15 -9.57
CA VAL A 182 -2.45 -8.31 -10.19
C VAL A 182 -1.37 -7.87 -11.17
N LEU A 183 -1.58 -6.82 -11.97
CA LEU A 183 -0.54 -6.28 -12.86
C LEU A 183 0.67 -5.77 -12.07
N ASN A 184 0.46 -5.04 -10.97
CA ASN A 184 1.54 -4.55 -10.11
C ASN A 184 2.33 -5.70 -9.48
N ILE A 185 1.65 -6.70 -8.91
CA ILE A 185 2.26 -7.90 -8.32
C ILE A 185 3.07 -8.69 -9.36
N CYS A 186 2.58 -8.78 -10.60
CA CYS A 186 3.27 -9.47 -11.70
C CYS A 186 4.31 -8.60 -12.43
N GLY A 187 4.65 -7.40 -11.92
CA GLY A 187 5.58 -6.48 -12.57
C GLY A 187 5.16 -6.07 -13.99
N PHE A 188 3.85 -5.94 -14.22
CA PHE A 188 3.25 -5.66 -15.54
C PHE A 188 3.55 -6.72 -16.62
N ASN A 189 3.86 -7.95 -16.21
CA ASN A 189 3.90 -9.07 -17.13
C ASN A 189 2.46 -9.50 -17.49
N VAL A 190 1.97 -9.03 -18.65
CA VAL A 190 0.58 -9.25 -19.09
C VAL A 190 0.25 -10.74 -19.25
N THR A 191 1.19 -11.56 -19.69
CA THR A 191 0.98 -13.00 -19.86
C THR A 191 0.76 -13.69 -18.51
N VAL A 192 1.59 -13.37 -17.53
CA VAL A 192 1.46 -13.91 -16.16
C VAL A 192 0.19 -13.38 -15.50
N ALA A 193 -0.08 -12.08 -15.62
CA ALA A 193 -1.27 -11.45 -15.03
C ALA A 193 -2.57 -12.01 -15.62
N ALA A 194 -2.65 -12.21 -16.94
CA ALA A 194 -3.82 -12.82 -17.58
C ALA A 194 -4.07 -14.25 -17.05
N ARG A 195 -3.02 -15.07 -16.97
CA ARG A 195 -3.12 -16.42 -16.39
C ARG A 195 -3.59 -16.39 -14.93
N THR A 196 -3.04 -15.50 -14.12
CA THR A 196 -3.42 -15.33 -12.70
C THR A 196 -4.88 -14.92 -12.54
N LEU A 197 -5.39 -14.10 -13.46
CA LEU A 197 -6.79 -13.63 -13.47
C LEU A 197 -7.75 -14.63 -14.13
N GLY A 198 -7.27 -15.73 -14.72
CA GLY A 198 -8.10 -16.64 -15.51
C GLY A 198 -8.64 -16.01 -16.79
N LEU A 199 -7.92 -15.04 -17.37
CA LEU A 199 -8.28 -14.32 -18.58
C LEU A 199 -7.36 -14.67 -19.75
N GLU A 200 -7.88 -14.52 -20.98
CA GLU A 200 -7.04 -14.45 -22.18
C GLU A 200 -6.32 -13.10 -22.25
N ARG A 201 -5.15 -13.06 -22.94
CA ARG A 201 -4.34 -11.83 -23.04
C ARG A 201 -5.12 -10.68 -23.66
N GLU A 202 -5.91 -10.95 -24.69
CA GLU A 202 -6.75 -9.99 -25.41
C GLU A 202 -7.81 -9.37 -24.50
N GLN A 203 -8.41 -10.20 -23.61
CA GLN A 203 -9.36 -9.73 -22.62
C GLN A 203 -8.70 -8.81 -21.59
N LEU A 204 -7.50 -9.15 -21.15
CA LEU A 204 -6.75 -8.29 -20.23
C LEU A 204 -6.38 -6.96 -20.89
N TYR A 205 -5.92 -6.95 -22.15
CA TYR A 205 -5.66 -5.71 -22.89
C TYR A 205 -6.92 -4.86 -23.06
N TYR A 206 -8.07 -5.49 -23.33
CA TYR A 206 -9.35 -4.78 -23.37
C TYR A 206 -9.66 -4.07 -22.05
N HIS A 207 -9.50 -4.77 -20.93
CA HIS A 207 -9.73 -4.19 -19.60
C HIS A 207 -8.71 -3.10 -19.25
N MET A 208 -7.45 -3.28 -19.58
CA MET A 208 -6.43 -2.25 -19.38
C MET A 208 -6.79 -0.97 -20.15
N LYS A 209 -7.24 -1.10 -21.40
CA LYS A 209 -7.71 0.05 -22.21
C LYS A 209 -8.97 0.68 -21.61
N LYS A 210 -9.96 -0.14 -21.19
CA LYS A 210 -11.21 0.31 -20.58
C LYS A 210 -10.96 1.15 -19.32
N PHE A 211 -10.00 0.73 -18.48
CA PHE A 211 -9.70 1.37 -17.19
C PHE A 211 -8.51 2.35 -17.26
N GLY A 212 -8.01 2.66 -18.46
CA GLY A 212 -6.88 3.58 -18.62
C GLY A 212 -5.59 3.12 -17.93
N ILE A 213 -5.39 1.80 -17.79
CA ILE A 213 -4.21 1.24 -17.13
C ILE A 213 -3.06 1.23 -18.14
N GLN A 214 -2.04 2.06 -17.87
CA GLN A 214 -0.84 2.13 -18.68
C GLN A 214 0.32 1.43 -18.00
N ARG A 215 1.20 0.84 -18.77
CA ARG A 215 2.44 0.26 -18.29
C ARG A 215 3.37 1.37 -17.80
N PRO A 216 3.93 1.29 -16.57
CA PRO A 216 4.91 2.28 -16.14
C PRO A 216 6.18 2.23 -16.99
N PRO A 217 6.83 3.39 -17.25
CA PRO A 217 8.10 3.42 -17.96
C PRO A 217 9.15 2.63 -17.15
N GLY A 218 9.81 1.68 -17.81
CA GLY A 218 10.84 0.84 -17.16
C GLY A 218 10.40 -0.56 -16.73
N ALA A 219 9.12 -0.92 -16.80
CA ALA A 219 8.70 -2.31 -16.62
C ALA A 219 9.26 -3.16 -17.77
N ALA A 220 10.18 -4.09 -17.46
CA ALA A 220 10.90 -4.89 -18.43
C ALA A 220 9.95 -5.60 -19.42
N GLU A 221 10.29 -5.57 -20.72
CA GLU A 221 9.74 -6.50 -21.70
C GLU A 221 10.22 -7.91 -21.32
N ALA A 222 9.44 -8.62 -20.50
CA ALA A 222 9.62 -10.05 -20.35
C ALA A 222 9.36 -10.67 -21.74
N ALA A 223 10.39 -11.29 -22.27
CA ALA A 223 10.55 -11.85 -23.61
C ALA A 223 9.23 -12.14 -24.34
N ALA A 224 9.10 -11.52 -25.50
CA ALA A 224 8.10 -11.88 -26.49
C ALA A 224 8.17 -13.40 -26.71
N ASP A 225 7.10 -14.08 -26.32
CA ASP A 225 6.90 -15.49 -26.57
C ASP A 225 6.88 -15.69 -28.09
N ALA A 226 7.88 -16.39 -28.62
CA ALA A 226 7.98 -16.70 -30.02
C ALA A 226 6.74 -17.48 -30.45
N PRO A 227 6.13 -17.17 -31.60
CA PRO A 227 4.99 -17.93 -32.08
C PRO A 227 5.45 -19.36 -32.39
N GLY A 228 4.95 -20.31 -31.61
CA GLY A 228 5.15 -21.73 -31.87
C GLY A 228 4.73 -22.06 -33.30
N LYS A 229 5.69 -22.33 -34.16
CA LYS A 229 5.46 -23.00 -35.45
C LYS A 229 4.78 -24.34 -35.17
N ARG A 230 3.51 -24.41 -35.54
CA ARG A 230 2.88 -25.72 -35.77
C ARG A 230 3.48 -26.27 -37.06
N ALA A 231 4.18 -27.37 -36.94
CA ALA A 231 4.41 -28.32 -38.04
C ALA A 231 3.28 -29.34 -38.05
#